data_46ddf05175dd40608836809c8250efb2
#
_entry.id   46ddf05175dd40608836809c8250efb2
#
_cell.length_a   1.000
_cell.length_b   1.000
_cell.length_c   1.000
_cell.angle_alpha   90.00
_cell.angle_beta   90.00
_cell.angle_gamma   90.00
#
_symmetry.space_group_name_H-M   'P 1'
#
loop_
_entity.id
_entity.type
_entity.pdbx_description
1 polymer ?
#
loop_
_entity_poly.entity_id
_entity_poly.type
_entity_poly.pdbx_seq_one_letter_code
_entity_poly.pdbx_strand_id
1 'polypeptide(L)'
;MEALVTIIAVGAYSERQYQKQDGSSEYFKSRGVTMKRGGDVIYGEMTGELASKNRDTQFQQSMPYIVKGFWKHRTWGDSNDRHENSFYITDIQTL
;
A
#
# COMPACT_ATOMS: atom_id res chain seq x y z
N MET A 1 -6.18 -5.06 -9.93
CA MET A 1 -7.52 -4.55 -9.54
C MET A 1 -7.56 -3.06 -9.71
N GLU A 2 -8.66 -2.55 -10.18
CA GLU A 2 -8.93 -1.12 -10.22
C GLU A 2 -10.25 -0.85 -9.52
N ALA A 3 -10.28 0.16 -8.64
CA ALA A 3 -11.47 0.43 -7.86
C ALA A 3 -11.64 1.92 -7.57
N LEU A 4 -12.88 2.35 -7.47
CA LEU A 4 -13.25 3.68 -7.00
C LEU A 4 -13.42 3.60 -5.49
N VAL A 5 -12.66 4.42 -4.77
CA VAL A 5 -12.61 4.37 -3.31
C VAL A 5 -12.64 5.78 -2.71
N THR A 6 -13.00 5.85 -1.43
CA THR A 6 -12.74 7.04 -0.62
C THR A 6 -11.65 6.70 0.39
N ILE A 7 -10.82 7.69 0.72
CA ILE A 7 -9.73 7.51 1.67
C ILE A 7 -10.24 7.76 3.08
N ILE A 8 -10.03 6.80 3.97
CA ILE A 8 -10.42 6.93 5.38
C ILE A 8 -9.27 7.48 6.21
N ALA A 9 -8.07 6.92 6.00
CA ALA A 9 -6.89 7.31 6.75
C ALA A 9 -5.64 7.00 5.94
N VAL A 10 -4.59 7.79 6.15
CA VAL A 10 -3.30 7.58 5.52
C VAL A 10 -2.25 7.56 6.61
N GLY A 11 -1.43 6.52 6.62
CA GLY A 11 -0.36 6.38 7.58
C GLY A 11 0.83 7.27 7.25
N ALA A 12 1.80 7.26 8.13
CA ALA A 12 3.05 7.99 7.92
C ALA A 12 3.90 7.27 6.88
N TYR A 13 4.62 8.07 6.09
CA TYR A 13 5.63 7.53 5.20
C TYR A 13 6.77 6.92 6.01
N SER A 14 7.26 5.76 5.58
CA SER A 14 8.39 5.12 6.23
C SER A 14 9.42 4.65 5.21
N GLU A 15 10.68 4.68 5.62
CA GLU A 15 11.79 4.10 4.88
C GLU A 15 12.51 3.13 5.79
N ARG A 16 12.84 1.96 5.25
CA ARG A 16 13.60 0.95 5.98
C ARG A 16 14.72 0.46 5.09
N GLN A 17 15.95 0.54 5.62
CA GLN A 17 17.11 0.04 4.91
C GLN A 17 17.17 -1.48 5.00
N TYR A 18 17.48 -2.13 3.89
CA TYR A 18 17.73 -3.56 3.85
C TYR A 18 18.95 -3.85 2.97
N GLN A 19 19.59 -4.97 3.25
CA GLN A 19 20.77 -5.40 2.53
C GLN A 19 20.39 -6.43 1.49
N LYS A 20 20.84 -6.22 0.24
CA LYS A 20 20.62 -7.18 -0.83
C LYS A 20 21.63 -8.31 -0.76
N GLN A 21 21.37 -9.39 -1.49
CA GLN A 21 22.27 -10.55 -1.56
C GLN A 21 23.65 -10.21 -2.13
N ASP A 22 23.75 -9.19 -2.97
CA ASP A 22 25.02 -8.75 -3.55
C ASP A 22 25.83 -7.84 -2.60
N GLY A 23 25.36 -7.61 -1.40
CA GLY A 23 26.02 -6.77 -0.40
C GLY A 23 25.67 -5.29 -0.46
N SER A 24 24.93 -4.86 -1.49
CA SER A 24 24.47 -3.47 -1.57
C SER A 24 23.27 -3.22 -0.65
N SER A 25 23.05 -1.96 -0.31
CA SER A 25 21.93 -1.57 0.53
C SER A 25 20.89 -0.81 -0.30
N GLU A 26 19.62 -1.05 0.00
CA GLU A 26 18.51 -0.28 -0.56
C GLU A 26 17.53 0.10 0.54
N TYR A 27 16.66 1.07 0.23
CA TYR A 27 15.59 1.48 1.12
C TYR A 27 14.26 0.93 0.64
N PHE A 28 13.55 0.27 1.55
CA PHE A 28 12.17 -0.10 1.32
C PHE A 28 11.29 1.06 1.77
N LYS A 29 10.54 1.62 0.84
CA LYS A 29 9.69 2.79 1.05
C LYS A 29 8.25 2.36 1.05
N SER A 30 7.48 2.83 2.02
CA SER A 30 6.06 2.48 2.11
C SER A 30 5.24 3.56 2.79
N ARG A 31 3.96 3.59 2.45
CA ARG A 31 2.95 4.40 3.12
C ARG A 31 1.61 3.69 3.02
N GLY A 32 0.99 3.41 4.16
CA GLY A 32 -0.28 2.70 4.22
C GLY A 32 -1.47 3.61 3.98
N VAL A 33 -2.50 3.04 3.35
CA VAL A 33 -3.75 3.77 3.05
C VAL A 33 -4.92 2.89 3.41
N THR A 34 -5.80 3.39 4.25
CA THR A 34 -7.07 2.74 4.56
C THR A 34 -8.15 3.35 3.68
N MET A 35 -8.84 2.52 2.92
CA MET A 35 -9.79 2.95 1.90
C MET A 35 -11.14 2.29 2.12
N LYS A 36 -12.18 2.94 1.64
CA LYS A 36 -13.54 2.38 1.65
C LYS A 36 -14.03 2.25 0.23
N ARG A 37 -14.47 1.04 -0.13
CA ARG A 37 -15.11 0.74 -1.40
C ARG A 37 -16.52 0.22 -1.12
N GLY A 38 -17.53 1.06 -1.34
CA GLY A 38 -18.89 0.71 -0.94
C GLY A 38 -18.95 0.44 0.57
N GLY A 39 -19.35 -0.77 0.96
CA GLY A 39 -19.41 -1.18 2.36
C GLY A 39 -18.13 -1.80 2.89
N ASP A 40 -17.12 -2.00 2.04
CA ASP A 40 -15.91 -2.71 2.40
C ASP A 40 -14.76 -1.77 2.72
N VAL A 41 -13.99 -2.13 3.75
CA VAL A 41 -12.77 -1.40 4.12
C VAL A 41 -11.58 -2.22 3.63
N ILE A 42 -10.68 -1.56 2.90
CA ILE A 42 -9.49 -2.17 2.33
C ILE A 42 -8.26 -1.40 2.84
N TYR A 43 -7.29 -2.12 3.36
CA TYR A 43 -5.99 -1.55 3.67
C TYR A 43 -5.03 -1.90 2.55
N GLY A 44 -4.35 -0.89 2.01
CA GLY A 44 -3.35 -1.06 0.98
C GLY A 44 -2.08 -0.31 1.29
N GLU A 45 -1.00 -0.67 0.60
CA GLU A 45 0.28 0.00 0.76
C GLU A 45 0.78 0.53 -0.57
N MET A 46 1.17 1.80 -0.56
CA MET A 46 2.03 2.36 -1.60
C MET A 46 3.47 1.98 -1.28
N THR A 47 4.21 1.54 -2.28
CA THR A 47 5.61 1.14 -2.11
C THR A 47 6.48 1.81 -3.17
N GLY A 48 7.79 1.86 -2.91
CA GLY A 48 8.77 2.36 -3.88
C GLY A 48 8.54 3.81 -4.26
N GLU A 49 8.60 4.08 -5.55
CA GLU A 49 8.46 5.45 -6.06
C GLU A 49 7.10 6.06 -5.78
N LEU A 50 6.03 5.27 -5.81
CA LEU A 50 4.70 5.78 -5.51
C LEU A 50 4.63 6.30 -4.07
N ALA A 51 5.20 5.55 -3.13
CA ALA A 51 5.27 5.98 -1.74
C ALA A 51 6.12 7.25 -1.59
N SER A 52 7.28 7.28 -2.23
CA SER A 52 8.19 8.42 -2.18
C SER A 52 7.55 9.68 -2.77
N LYS A 53 6.90 9.52 -3.92
CA LYS A 53 6.20 10.61 -4.60
C LYS A 53 5.06 11.18 -3.76
N ASN A 54 4.41 10.35 -2.98
CA ASN A 54 3.27 10.73 -2.15
C ASN A 54 3.60 10.81 -0.66
N ARG A 55 4.87 10.98 -0.31
CA ARG A 55 5.30 10.96 1.10
C ARG A 55 4.63 12.05 1.94
N ASP A 56 4.36 13.19 1.35
CA ASP A 56 3.76 14.34 2.03
C ASP A 56 2.37 14.69 1.48
N THR A 57 1.83 13.85 0.60
CA THR A 57 0.53 14.10 0.01
C THR A 57 -0.57 13.96 1.06
N GLN A 58 -1.44 14.95 1.11
CA GLN A 58 -2.63 14.92 1.95
C GLN A 58 -3.82 14.55 1.08
N PHE A 59 -4.34 13.35 1.30
CA PHE A 59 -5.50 12.87 0.57
C PHE A 59 -6.79 13.37 1.24
N GLN A 60 -7.73 13.82 0.42
CA GLN A 60 -9.00 14.33 0.92
C GLN A 60 -9.97 13.18 1.20
N GLN A 61 -10.50 13.12 2.41
CA GLN A 61 -11.33 12.01 2.85
C GLN A 61 -12.70 11.93 2.13
N SER A 62 -13.22 13.07 1.69
CA SER A 62 -14.52 13.11 1.04
C SER A 62 -14.47 12.99 -0.48
N MET A 63 -13.27 12.94 -1.05
CA MET A 63 -13.07 12.93 -2.49
C MET A 63 -12.88 11.49 -2.98
N PRO A 64 -13.52 11.09 -4.11
CA PRO A 64 -13.27 9.78 -4.68
C PRO A 64 -11.94 9.73 -5.40
N TYR A 65 -11.29 8.56 -5.29
CA TYR A 65 -10.03 8.26 -5.97
C TYR A 65 -10.17 6.98 -6.76
N ILE A 66 -9.45 6.89 -7.88
CA ILE A 66 -9.28 5.65 -8.61
C ILE A 66 -7.96 5.04 -8.16
N VAL A 67 -8.01 3.84 -7.62
CA VAL A 67 -6.85 3.12 -7.12
C VAL A 67 -6.64 1.88 -7.96
N LYS A 68 -5.42 1.68 -8.43
CA LYS A 68 -5.00 0.46 -9.11
C LYS A 68 -4.01 -0.27 -8.24
N GLY A 69 -4.07 -1.59 -8.25
CA GLY A 69 -3.18 -2.39 -7.46
C GLY A 69 -3.39 -3.87 -7.66
N PHE A 70 -2.69 -4.65 -6.86
CA PHE A 70 -2.77 -6.10 -6.91
C PHE A 70 -2.71 -6.68 -5.50
N TRP A 71 -3.29 -7.88 -5.36
CA TRP A 71 -3.24 -8.65 -4.14
C TRP A 71 -2.06 -9.60 -4.17
N LYS A 72 -1.36 -9.71 -3.04
CA LYS A 72 -0.30 -10.68 -2.85
C LYS A 72 -0.64 -11.55 -1.65
N HIS A 73 -0.63 -12.86 -1.86
CA HIS A 73 -0.86 -13.84 -0.82
C HIS A 73 0.46 -14.39 -0.31
N ARG A 74 0.55 -14.55 1.00
CA ARG A 74 1.72 -15.10 1.66
C ARG A 74 1.28 -16.07 2.73
N THR A 75 2.00 -17.18 2.86
CA THR A 75 1.85 -18.12 3.95
C THR A 75 3.09 -18.07 4.84
N TRP A 76 2.91 -18.34 6.12
CA TRP A 76 4.00 -18.36 7.08
C TRP A 76 3.61 -19.22 8.29
N GLY A 77 4.56 -19.45 9.19
CA GLY A 77 4.39 -20.33 10.33
C GLY A 77 5.00 -21.70 10.08
N ASP A 78 5.04 -22.53 11.10
CA ASP A 78 5.74 -23.82 11.08
C ASP A 78 5.14 -24.80 10.06
N SER A 79 3.85 -24.71 9.79
CA SER A 79 3.15 -25.60 8.86
C SER A 79 2.53 -24.85 7.69
N ASN A 80 2.97 -23.60 7.45
CA ASN A 80 2.36 -22.70 6.47
C ASN A 80 0.84 -22.56 6.70
N ASP A 81 0.42 -22.60 7.96
CA ASP A 81 -0.98 -22.51 8.34
C ASP A 81 -1.45 -21.06 8.58
N ARG A 82 -0.55 -20.11 8.53
CA ARG A 82 -0.85 -18.68 8.61
C ARG A 82 -0.93 -18.10 7.21
N HIS A 83 -1.97 -17.31 6.98
CA HIS A 83 -2.21 -16.70 5.67
C HIS A 83 -2.35 -15.20 5.81
N GLU A 84 -1.76 -14.48 4.87
CA GLU A 84 -1.86 -13.04 4.80
C GLU A 84 -2.12 -12.61 3.36
N ASN A 85 -3.13 -11.77 3.18
CA ASN A 85 -3.40 -11.12 1.90
C ASN A 85 -3.06 -9.64 2.04
N SER A 86 -2.18 -9.16 1.18
CA SER A 86 -1.77 -7.75 1.19
C SER A 86 -2.13 -7.11 -0.14
N PHE A 87 -2.67 -5.91 -0.08
CA PHE A 87 -2.99 -5.14 -1.27
C PHE A 87 -1.92 -4.08 -1.49
N TYR A 88 -1.26 -4.13 -2.66
CA TYR A 88 -0.24 -3.16 -3.04
C TYR A 88 -0.79 -2.22 -4.08
N ILE A 89 -0.72 -0.93 -3.78
CA ILE A 89 -1.22 0.12 -4.66
C ILE A 89 -0.15 0.47 -5.67
N THR A 90 -0.49 0.38 -6.96
CA THR A 90 0.43 0.74 -8.04
C THR A 90 0.13 2.12 -8.61
N ASP A 91 -1.07 2.63 -8.42
CA ASP A 91 -1.44 3.97 -8.85
C ASP A 91 -2.62 4.47 -8.03
N ILE A 92 -2.66 5.77 -7.77
CA ILE A 92 -3.77 6.42 -7.08
C ILE A 92 -3.93 7.82 -7.69
N GLN A 93 -5.15 8.12 -8.12
CA GLN A 93 -5.41 9.39 -8.80
C GLN A 93 -6.84 9.85 -8.51
N THR A 94 -7.05 11.15 -8.61
CA THR A 94 -8.38 11.74 -8.48
C THR A 94 -9.24 11.36 -9.68
N LEU A 95 -10.53 11.28 -9.40
CA LEU A 95 -11.50 11.01 -10.46
C LEU A 95 -11.59 12.19 -11.43
#